data_367b1510fedd62e3f3040e868e2eb16a
#
_entry.id   367b1510fedd62e3f3040e868e2eb16a
#
_cell.length_a   1.000
_cell.length_b   1.000
_cell.length_c   1.000
_cell.angle_alpha   90.00
_cell.angle_beta   90.00
_cell.angle_gamma   90.00
#
_symmetry.space_group_name_H-M   'P 1'
#
loop_
_entity.id
_entity.type
_entity.pdbx_description
1 polymer ?
#
loop_
_entity_poly.entity_id
_entity_poly.type
_entity_poly.pdbx_seq_one_letter_code
_entity_poly.pdbx_strand_id
1 'polypeptide(L)' 'TNNGAALIIFFSDNLEETLIKVQHFGGDIIRDIFSFPGGRRFHFKEPGGNEFAVWSDVGAQHKD' A
#
# COMPACT_ATOMS: atom_id res chain seq x y z
N THR A 1 -9.30 -15.70 -11.47
CA THR A 1 -9.44 -15.78 -11.04
C THR A 1 -9.65 -15.74 -10.49
N ASN A 2 -9.68 -15.61 -10.36
CA ASN A 2 -9.91 -15.61 -9.84
C ASN A 2 -10.16 -15.51 -9.20
N ASN A 3 -10.22 -15.43 -9.19
CA ASN A 3 -10.54 -15.31 -8.51
C ASN A 3 -10.27 -15.16 -7.59
N GLY A 4 -10.66 -15.05 -7.70
CA GLY A 4 -10.49 -14.59 -6.40
C GLY A 4 -9.13 -14.23 -6.06
N ALA A 5 -8.69 -13.39 -6.72
CA ALA A 5 -7.37 -12.92 -6.45
C ALA A 5 -7.30 -12.40 -5.04
N ALA A 6 -6.48 -12.95 -4.24
CA ALA A 6 -6.25 -12.44 -2.91
C ALA A 6 -5.49 -11.13 -3.03
N LEU A 7 -5.85 -10.18 -2.21
CA LEU A 7 -5.11 -8.94 -2.12
C LEU A 7 -3.78 -9.22 -1.45
N ILE A 8 -2.68 -8.91 -2.10
CA ILE A 8 -1.37 -9.10 -1.53
C ILE A 8 -0.97 -7.84 -0.80
N ILE A 9 -0.54 -7.98 0.44
CA ILE A 9 -0.19 -6.85 1.28
C ILE A 9 1.28 -6.94 1.63
N PHE A 10 2.01 -5.88 1.36
CA PHE A 10 3.42 -5.78 1.70
C PHE A 10 3.63 -4.84 2.87
N PHE A 11 4.70 -5.05 3.60
CA PHE A 11 5.08 -4.15 4.68
C PHE A 11 6.20 -3.24 4.20
N SER A 12 6.16 -1.98 4.60
CA SER A 12 7.24 -1.04 4.33
C SER A 12 7.42 -0.15 5.54
N ASP A 13 8.64 0.20 5.87
CA ASP A 13 8.89 1.13 6.95
C ASP A 13 8.94 2.57 6.45
N ASN A 14 8.68 2.80 5.18
CA ASN A 14 8.62 4.17 4.62
C ASN A 14 7.61 4.18 3.48
N LEU A 15 6.36 4.46 3.80
CA LEU A 15 5.29 4.41 2.82
C LEU A 15 5.45 5.45 1.72
N GLU A 16 5.89 6.64 2.08
CA GLU A 16 6.02 7.71 1.09
C GLU A 16 7.03 7.34 0.03
N GLU A 17 8.15 6.78 0.44
CA GLU A 17 9.16 6.36 -0.51
C GLU A 17 8.67 5.21 -1.37
N THR A 18 7.98 4.26 -0.76
CA THR A 18 7.45 3.12 -1.48
C THR A 18 6.41 3.57 -2.50
N LEU A 19 5.56 4.52 -2.12
CA LEU A 19 4.55 5.04 -3.03
C LEU A 19 5.20 5.68 -4.25
N ILE A 20 6.26 6.44 -4.04
CA ILE A 20 6.97 7.07 -5.15
C ILE A 20 7.59 6.00 -6.06
N LYS A 21 8.17 4.97 -5.48
CA LYS A 21 8.73 3.88 -6.27
C LYS A 21 7.66 3.17 -7.10
N VAL A 22 6.51 2.92 -6.49
CA VAL A 22 5.41 2.28 -7.19
C VAL A 22 4.99 3.11 -8.39
N GLN A 23 4.84 4.41 -8.20
CA GLN A 23 4.47 5.29 -9.30
C GLN A 23 5.52 5.29 -10.39
N HIS A 24 6.79 5.25 -9.98
CA HIS A 24 7.90 5.28 -10.93
C HIS A 24 7.92 4.03 -11.79
N PHE A 25 7.49 2.90 -11.27
CA PHE A 25 7.43 1.67 -12.03
C PHE A 25 6.10 1.46 -12.75
N GLY A 26 5.27 2.47 -12.79
CA GLY A 26 4.02 2.39 -13.55
C GLY A 26 2.83 1.92 -12.77
N GLY A 27 2.94 1.82 -11.45
CA GLY A 27 1.80 1.47 -10.63
C GLY A 27 0.82 2.64 -10.54
N ASP A 28 -0.44 2.31 -10.42
CA ASP A 28 -1.50 3.29 -10.33
C ASP A 28 -2.03 3.31 -8.91
N ILE A 29 -1.88 4.43 -8.23
CA ILE A 29 -2.33 4.54 -6.85
C ILE A 29 -3.84 4.69 -6.85
N ILE A 30 -4.53 3.65 -6.42
CA ILE A 30 -5.98 3.66 -6.41
C ILE A 30 -6.52 4.11 -5.07
N ARG A 31 -5.71 4.11 -4.03
CA ARG A 31 -6.09 4.64 -2.74
C ARG A 31 -4.86 5.24 -2.09
N ASP A 32 -4.89 6.53 -1.90
CA ASP A 32 -3.76 7.26 -1.34
C ASP A 32 -3.51 6.84 0.11
N ILE A 33 -2.38 7.23 0.65
CA ILE A 33 -2.02 6.85 2.00
C ILE A 33 -3.08 7.33 2.98
N PHE A 34 -3.55 6.42 3.81
CA PHE A 34 -4.51 6.75 4.86
C PHE A 34 -4.11 6.05 6.15
N SER A 35 -4.55 6.62 7.25
CA SER A 35 -4.24 6.10 8.57
C SER A 35 -5.32 5.17 9.07
N PHE A 36 -4.92 4.19 9.85
CA PHE A 36 -5.84 3.32 10.55
C PHE A 36 -5.19 2.99 11.89
N PRO A 37 -5.92 2.38 12.83
CA PRO A 37 -5.38 2.19 14.18
C PRO A 37 -4.05 1.45 14.28
N GLY A 38 -3.69 0.65 13.32
CA GLY A 38 -2.41 -0.06 13.38
C GLY A 38 -1.30 0.61 12.61
N GLY A 39 -1.58 1.73 11.94
CA GLY A 39 -0.55 2.39 11.14
C GLY A 39 -1.15 3.10 9.95
N ARG A 40 -0.48 2.98 8.82
CA ARG A 40 -0.94 3.61 7.58
C ARG A 40 -0.75 2.63 6.44
N ARG A 41 -1.50 2.82 5.36
CA ARG A 41 -1.33 2.01 4.16
C ARG A 41 -1.85 2.74 2.93
N PHE A 42 -1.48 2.23 1.76
CA PHE A 42 -2.06 2.70 0.51
C PHE A 42 -2.28 1.48 -0.39
N HIS A 43 -3.09 1.65 -1.41
CA HIS A 43 -3.37 0.60 -2.37
C HIS A 43 -2.98 1.05 -3.75
N PHE A 44 -2.48 0.13 -4.54
CA PHE A 44 -2.14 0.44 -5.93
C PHE A 44 -2.45 -0.75 -6.81
N LYS A 45 -2.52 -0.47 -8.10
CA LYS A 45 -2.75 -1.49 -9.10
C LYS A 45 -1.56 -1.50 -10.04
N GLU A 46 -1.03 -2.67 -10.32
CA GLU A 46 0.09 -2.74 -11.25
C GLU A 46 -0.44 -2.72 -12.68
N PRO A 47 0.42 -2.53 -13.68
CA PRO A 47 -0.06 -2.41 -15.06
C PRO A 47 -0.85 -3.61 -15.56
N GLY A 48 -0.62 -4.78 -15.01
CA GLY A 48 -1.38 -5.96 -15.38
C GLY A 48 -2.77 -6.04 -14.76
N GLY A 49 -3.11 -5.09 -13.89
CA GLY A 49 -4.43 -5.05 -13.29
C GLY A 49 -4.54 -5.69 -11.92
N ASN A 50 -3.46 -6.19 -11.37
CA ASN A 50 -3.50 -6.78 -10.04
C ASN A 50 -3.40 -5.70 -8.96
N GLU A 51 -4.18 -5.86 -7.92
CA GLU A 51 -4.21 -4.89 -6.84
C GLU A 51 -3.34 -5.35 -5.68
N PHE A 52 -2.58 -4.42 -5.12
CA PHE A 52 -1.72 -4.66 -3.98
C PHE A 52 -1.91 -3.57 -2.95
N ALA A 53 -1.52 -3.85 -1.72
CA ALA A 53 -1.51 -2.85 -0.67
C ALA A 53 -0.14 -2.85 -0.01
N VAL A 54 0.28 -1.70 0.46
CA VAL A 54 1.51 -1.58 1.24
C VAL A 54 1.13 -0.88 2.54
N TRP A 55 1.59 -1.42 3.65
CA TRP A 55 1.25 -0.84 4.95
C TRP A 55 2.52 -0.62 5.77
N SER A 56 2.39 0.21 6.77
CA SER A 56 3.49 0.50 7.66
C SER A 56 2.95 0.78 9.05
N ASP A 57 3.67 0.34 10.06
CA ASP A 57 3.35 0.71 11.42
C ASP A 57 4.11 1.97 11.84
N VAL A 58 4.97 2.49 10.98
CA VAL A 58 5.68 3.73 11.26
C VAL A 58 4.68 4.86 11.20
N GLY A 59 4.63 5.65 12.24
CA GLY A 59 3.65 6.71 12.33
C GLY A 59 2.31 6.25 12.86
N ALA A 60 2.23 5.00 13.34
CA ALA A 60 1.01 4.55 13.99
C ALA A 60 0.75 5.39 15.21
N GLN A 61 -0.50 5.60 15.49
CA GLN A 61 -0.83 6.38 16.62
C GLN A 61 -0.68 5.59 17.81
N HIS A 62 0.34 5.57 18.47
CA HIS A 62 0.30 4.96 19.73
C HIS A 62 0.68 5.92 20.70
N LYS A 63 0.05 6.00 21.50
CA LYS A 63 0.34 6.75 22.36
C LYS A 63 0.95 6.39 23.30
N ASP A 64 1.58 6.38 23.61
CA ASP A 64 2.34 5.93 24.44
C ASP A 64 2.19 6.30 25.35
#